data_381e759fb07171ab58b3011375e091cd
#
_entry.id   381e759fb07171ab58b3011375e091cd
#
_cell.length_a   1.000
_cell.length_b   1.000
_cell.length_c   1.000
_cell.angle_alpha   90.00
_cell.angle_beta   90.00
_cell.angle_gamma   90.00
#
_symmetry.space_group_name_H-M   'P 1'
#
loop_
_entity.id
_entity.type
_entity.pdbx_description
1 polymer ?
#
loop_
_entity_poly.entity_id
_entity_poly.type
_entity_poly.pdbx_seq_one_letter_code
_entity_poly.pdbx_strand_id
1 'polypeptide(L)'
;MRKIPQMQNKNKKLKKEVDVMCKTFEKLTGKRTKGNKGLLKGLTKMYVDANKKSCIVSVPVEILEVDPSYQTEVRTERDLRYLTDHWDENKLLPLVGVPHWEEGKIYLVDGYGRWISSQLIDKEKYTELDVMIILSAPSKKDERLKFEAEMYAFQNAQVAKMTPLQKHGAMLILHDKATETLEKLKDEYGFEYRATKGNRDASILGSYASTLNLCKVDNGNCANYVFEICRDAGFDRKSNGYATYIMKGLADIYKIYAKNREETKKHLGEVLREITPAILRSNAVTKYPMLDFRSALSLYLEDIIVRDLGLEQSREIEGTKIVPIKKTTFIIPPEVHSGKKITK
;
A
#
# COMPACT_ATOMS: atom_id res chain seq x y z
N MET A 1 -12.20 -26.15 -14.87
CA MET A 1 -12.87 -25.02 -14.19
C MET A 1 -13.75 -25.48 -13.03
N ARG A 2 -13.22 -25.78 -11.85
CA ARG A 2 -14.00 -26.09 -10.63
C ARG A 2 -13.12 -25.95 -9.38
N LYS A 3 -12.76 -24.69 -8.97
CA LYS A 3 -12.08 -24.39 -7.68
C LYS A 3 -12.51 -23.11 -6.99
N ILE A 4 -13.65 -22.51 -7.39
CA ILE A 4 -14.10 -21.21 -6.81
C ILE A 4 -14.94 -21.35 -5.51
N PRO A 5 -15.71 -22.45 -5.24
CA PRO A 5 -16.56 -22.50 -4.04
C PRO A 5 -15.81 -22.64 -2.72
N GLN A 6 -14.63 -23.26 -2.68
CA GLN A 6 -13.88 -23.46 -1.41
C GLN A 6 -13.23 -22.18 -0.89
N MET A 7 -12.77 -21.28 -1.78
CA MET A 7 -12.22 -19.98 -1.38
C MET A 7 -13.28 -19.03 -0.83
N GLN A 8 -14.49 -19.02 -1.42
CA GLN A 8 -15.59 -18.18 -0.95
C GLN A 8 -16.14 -18.60 0.42
N ASN A 9 -16.14 -19.91 0.74
CA ASN A 9 -16.55 -20.40 2.06
C ASN A 9 -15.50 -20.13 3.14
N LYS A 10 -14.21 -20.23 2.81
CA LYS A 10 -13.12 -19.87 3.73
C LYS A 10 -13.16 -18.37 4.08
N ASN A 11 -13.39 -17.52 3.08
CA ASN A 11 -13.51 -16.07 3.28
C ASN A 11 -14.76 -15.67 4.08
N LYS A 12 -15.91 -16.36 3.91
CA LYS A 12 -17.11 -16.14 4.73
C LYS A 12 -16.94 -16.58 6.18
N LYS A 13 -16.22 -17.68 6.42
CA LYS A 13 -15.90 -18.16 7.76
C LYS A 13 -14.96 -17.20 8.47
N LEU A 14 -13.88 -16.77 7.80
CA LEU A 14 -12.91 -15.80 8.32
C LEU A 14 -13.58 -14.46 8.64
N LYS A 15 -14.48 -13.99 7.77
CA LYS A 15 -15.26 -12.75 8.00
C LYS A 15 -16.13 -12.84 9.24
N LYS A 16 -16.82 -13.98 9.49
CA LYS A 16 -17.59 -14.19 10.71
C LYS A 16 -16.71 -14.26 11.97
N GLU A 17 -15.56 -14.89 11.87
CA GLU A 17 -14.62 -15.01 13.00
C GLU A 17 -14.00 -13.65 13.35
N VAL A 18 -13.62 -12.84 12.36
CA VAL A 18 -13.13 -11.47 12.56
C VAL A 18 -14.22 -10.55 13.12
N ASP A 19 -15.45 -10.62 12.61
CA ASP A 19 -16.61 -9.89 13.15
C ASP A 19 -16.93 -10.29 14.60
N VAL A 20 -16.80 -11.58 14.91
CA VAL A 20 -16.96 -12.08 16.28
C VAL A 20 -15.82 -11.59 17.17
N MET A 21 -14.59 -11.56 16.69
CA MET A 21 -13.43 -11.09 17.48
C MET A 21 -13.39 -9.55 17.62
N CYS A 22 -13.78 -8.79 16.61
CA CYS A 22 -13.96 -7.34 16.76
C CYS A 22 -15.10 -7.00 17.75
N LYS A 23 -16.21 -7.74 17.73
CA LYS A 23 -17.29 -7.62 18.71
C LYS A 23 -16.92 -8.22 20.09
N THR A 24 -15.98 -9.15 20.12
CA THR A 24 -15.47 -9.78 21.32
C THR A 24 -14.43 -8.90 21.99
N PHE A 25 -13.72 -8.02 21.27
CA PHE A 25 -12.87 -7.00 21.89
C PHE A 25 -13.69 -6.03 22.76
N GLU A 26 -14.87 -5.61 22.31
CA GLU A 26 -15.82 -4.85 23.15
C GLU A 26 -16.35 -5.66 24.35
N LYS A 27 -16.40 -7.01 24.24
CA LYS A 27 -16.83 -7.92 25.32
C LYS A 27 -15.68 -8.46 26.18
N LEU A 28 -14.45 -8.62 25.65
CA LEU A 28 -13.27 -9.09 26.37
C LEU A 28 -12.74 -8.07 27.36
N THR A 29 -12.99 -6.78 27.15
CA THR A 29 -12.74 -5.72 28.15
C THR A 29 -13.60 -5.86 29.41
N GLY A 30 -14.63 -6.72 29.39
CA GLY A 30 -15.50 -7.00 30.54
C GLY A 30 -15.28 -8.35 31.25
N LYS A 31 -14.58 -9.32 30.64
CA LYS A 31 -14.25 -10.62 31.26
C LYS A 31 -12.74 -10.74 31.41
N ARG A 32 -12.21 -10.25 32.53
CA ARG A 32 -10.82 -10.49 32.93
C ARG A 32 -10.55 -11.98 33.00
N THR A 33 -9.69 -12.47 32.10
CA THR A 33 -9.12 -13.81 32.20
C THR A 33 -8.35 -13.91 33.52
N LYS A 34 -8.39 -15.07 34.21
CA LYS A 34 -7.61 -15.29 35.43
C LYS A 34 -6.12 -15.21 35.05
N GLY A 35 -5.44 -14.21 35.56
CA GLY A 35 -3.98 -14.13 35.47
C GLY A 35 -3.33 -15.20 36.34
N ASN A 36 -2.09 -15.56 36.02
CA ASN A 36 -1.30 -16.52 36.80
C ASN A 36 -0.06 -15.84 37.39
N LYS A 37 -0.22 -15.33 38.62
CA LYS A 37 0.85 -14.62 39.34
C LYS A 37 2.10 -15.50 39.59
N GLY A 38 1.89 -16.78 39.88
CA GLY A 38 2.99 -17.73 40.10
C GLY A 38 3.76 -18.01 38.84
N LEU A 39 3.06 -18.20 37.74
CA LEU A 39 3.67 -18.43 36.42
C LEU A 39 4.54 -17.23 35.98
N LEU A 40 3.98 -16.03 35.97
CA LEU A 40 4.70 -14.82 35.55
C LEU A 40 5.95 -14.58 36.41
N LYS A 41 5.85 -14.72 37.72
CA LYS A 41 7.00 -14.63 38.63
C LYS A 41 8.04 -15.72 38.37
N GLY A 42 7.61 -16.95 38.11
CA GLY A 42 8.51 -18.06 37.78
C GLY A 42 9.29 -17.85 36.51
N LEU A 43 8.60 -17.46 35.43
CA LEU A 43 9.21 -17.21 34.13
C LEU A 43 10.27 -16.09 34.14
N THR A 44 10.09 -15.08 34.98
CA THR A 44 10.96 -13.89 35.01
C THR A 44 11.96 -13.87 36.17
N LYS A 45 11.85 -14.79 37.13
CA LYS A 45 12.65 -14.79 38.40
C LYS A 45 14.14 -14.61 38.15
N MET A 46 14.73 -15.40 37.30
CA MET A 46 16.16 -15.37 37.00
C MET A 46 16.64 -13.98 36.50
N TYR A 47 15.80 -13.31 35.73
CA TYR A 47 16.13 -12.00 35.17
C TYR A 47 15.92 -10.88 36.20
N VAL A 48 14.91 -11.00 37.03
CA VAL A 48 14.64 -10.09 38.16
C VAL A 48 15.78 -10.19 39.18
N ASP A 49 16.15 -11.41 39.58
CA ASP A 49 17.23 -11.69 40.52
C ASP A 49 18.59 -11.16 39.98
N ALA A 50 18.78 -11.19 38.67
CA ALA A 50 19.96 -10.63 38.00
C ALA A 50 19.85 -9.11 37.70
N ASN A 51 18.83 -8.44 38.23
CA ASN A 51 18.58 -7.00 38.04
C ASN A 51 18.54 -6.56 36.57
N LYS A 52 17.99 -7.39 35.67
CA LYS A 52 17.83 -7.06 34.26
C LYS A 52 16.69 -6.09 34.05
N LYS A 53 16.83 -5.17 33.09
CA LYS A 53 15.77 -4.21 32.71
C LYS A 53 14.66 -4.83 31.89
N SER A 54 14.96 -5.90 31.17
CA SER A 54 14.00 -6.66 30.35
C SER A 54 14.46 -8.09 30.16
N CYS A 55 13.53 -8.97 29.76
CA CYS A 55 13.82 -10.34 29.34
C CYS A 55 12.90 -10.72 28.17
N ILE A 56 13.33 -11.69 27.36
CA ILE A 56 12.47 -12.33 26.37
C ILE A 56 12.17 -13.74 26.86
N VAL A 57 10.90 -14.04 26.99
CA VAL A 57 10.42 -15.35 27.42
C VAL A 57 9.16 -15.73 26.64
N SER A 58 8.99 -17.04 26.39
CA SER A 58 7.73 -17.56 25.85
C SER A 58 6.68 -17.58 26.95
N VAL A 59 5.53 -17.00 26.70
CA VAL A 59 4.44 -16.89 27.68
C VAL A 59 3.12 -17.36 27.09
N PRO A 60 2.28 -18.02 27.89
CA PRO A 60 0.93 -18.38 27.47
C PRO A 60 0.13 -17.15 27.06
N VAL A 61 -0.56 -17.24 25.92
CA VAL A 61 -1.37 -16.15 25.38
C VAL A 61 -2.50 -15.71 26.31
N GLU A 62 -2.92 -16.58 27.23
CA GLU A 62 -3.96 -16.34 28.22
C GLU A 62 -3.61 -15.27 29.27
N ILE A 63 -2.32 -15.00 29.49
CA ILE A 63 -1.87 -13.96 30.41
C ILE A 63 -1.57 -12.63 29.70
N LEU A 64 -1.72 -12.58 28.37
CA LEU A 64 -1.58 -11.34 27.60
C LEU A 64 -2.86 -10.52 27.72
N GLU A 65 -2.69 -9.21 27.76
CA GLU A 65 -3.79 -8.23 27.86
C GLU A 65 -3.41 -6.95 27.12
N VAL A 66 -4.38 -6.11 26.86
CA VAL A 66 -4.18 -4.73 26.39
C VAL A 66 -5.01 -3.77 27.23
N ASP A 67 -4.51 -2.56 27.45
CA ASP A 67 -5.28 -1.53 28.16
C ASP A 67 -5.96 -0.59 27.17
N PRO A 68 -7.30 -0.59 27.11
CA PRO A 68 -8.05 0.24 26.17
C PRO A 68 -7.96 1.74 26.48
N SER A 69 -7.43 2.15 27.64
CA SER A 69 -7.31 3.57 28.02
C SER A 69 -6.26 4.30 27.18
N TYR A 70 -5.21 3.60 26.73
CA TYR A 70 -4.19 4.17 25.83
C TYR A 70 -4.11 3.47 24.47
N GLN A 71 -4.57 2.22 24.36
CA GLN A 71 -4.59 1.48 23.09
C GLN A 71 -6.02 1.45 22.53
N THR A 72 -6.47 2.61 22.05
CA THR A 72 -7.85 2.84 21.61
C THR A 72 -8.13 2.38 20.18
N GLU A 73 -7.11 2.22 19.34
CA GLU A 73 -7.30 1.82 17.95
C GLU A 73 -7.48 0.30 17.82
N VAL A 74 -8.68 -0.09 17.39
CA VAL A 74 -8.94 -1.45 16.93
C VAL A 74 -8.36 -1.59 15.52
N ARG A 75 -7.50 -2.60 15.31
CA ARG A 75 -7.02 -2.95 13.97
C ARG A 75 -8.21 -3.21 13.06
N THR A 76 -8.21 -2.59 11.87
CA THR A 76 -9.27 -2.82 10.90
C THR A 76 -9.24 -4.27 10.39
N GLU A 77 -10.38 -4.78 9.95
CA GLU A 77 -10.46 -6.11 9.31
C GLU A 77 -9.46 -6.24 8.15
N ARG A 78 -9.25 -5.17 7.40
CA ARG A 78 -8.27 -5.11 6.31
C ARG A 78 -6.84 -5.32 6.81
N ASP A 79 -6.47 -4.68 7.92
CA ASP A 79 -5.12 -4.81 8.49
C ASP A 79 -4.87 -6.21 9.05
N LEU A 80 -5.88 -6.80 9.71
CA LEU A 80 -5.79 -8.16 10.23
C LEU A 80 -5.71 -9.18 9.10
N ARG A 81 -6.49 -9.03 8.03
CA ARG A 81 -6.37 -9.87 6.82
C ARG A 81 -4.99 -9.77 6.20
N TYR A 82 -4.47 -8.57 6.05
CA TYR A 82 -3.13 -8.39 5.52
C TYR A 82 -2.08 -9.12 6.35
N LEU A 83 -2.15 -9.05 7.67
CA LEU A 83 -1.24 -9.76 8.57
C LEU A 83 -1.40 -11.28 8.49
N THR A 84 -2.63 -11.79 8.38
CA THR A 84 -2.88 -13.25 8.27
C THR A 84 -2.49 -13.80 6.90
N ASP A 85 -2.75 -13.07 5.81
CA ASP A 85 -2.41 -13.49 4.45
C ASP A 85 -0.89 -13.50 4.20
N HIS A 86 -0.14 -12.68 4.94
CA HIS A 86 1.32 -12.56 4.84
C HIS A 86 2.05 -13.10 6.08
N TRP A 87 1.38 -14.00 6.81
CA TRP A 87 1.97 -14.57 8.01
C TRP A 87 3.18 -15.44 7.68
N ASP A 88 4.27 -15.16 8.38
CA ASP A 88 5.51 -15.90 8.29
C ASP A 88 6.10 -16.03 9.72
N GLU A 89 6.18 -17.24 10.22
CA GLU A 89 6.67 -17.53 11.57
C GLU A 89 8.11 -17.06 11.78
N ASN A 90 8.94 -17.12 10.74
CA ASN A 90 10.33 -16.67 10.80
C ASN A 90 10.46 -15.14 10.96
N LYS A 91 9.37 -14.42 10.74
CA LYS A 91 9.29 -12.96 10.90
C LYS A 91 8.50 -12.53 12.14
N LEU A 92 8.09 -13.49 12.97
CA LEU A 92 7.38 -13.22 14.21
C LEU A 92 8.37 -12.70 15.25
N LEU A 93 8.51 -11.39 15.32
CA LEU A 93 9.31 -10.74 16.37
C LEU A 93 8.59 -10.84 17.72
N PRO A 94 9.33 -10.90 18.84
CA PRO A 94 8.74 -10.86 20.16
C PRO A 94 7.77 -9.68 20.33
N LEU A 95 6.66 -9.93 21.02
CA LEU A 95 5.75 -8.88 21.47
C LEU A 95 6.45 -8.04 22.55
N VAL A 96 5.95 -6.86 22.86
CA VAL A 96 6.52 -6.05 23.96
C VAL A 96 5.44 -5.77 24.97
N GLY A 97 5.72 -6.05 26.26
CA GLY A 97 4.73 -5.88 27.29
C GLY A 97 5.31 -5.54 28.67
N VAL A 98 4.42 -5.03 29.52
CA VAL A 98 4.72 -4.62 30.90
C VAL A 98 4.03 -5.60 31.86
N PRO A 99 4.76 -6.13 32.86
CA PRO A 99 4.18 -7.10 33.80
C PRO A 99 3.34 -6.40 34.87
N HIS A 100 2.09 -6.83 35.02
CA HIS A 100 1.21 -6.48 36.14
C HIS A 100 1.25 -7.62 37.17
N TRP A 101 2.24 -7.54 38.05
CA TRP A 101 2.53 -8.60 39.03
C TRP A 101 1.35 -8.96 39.93
N GLU A 102 0.55 -7.97 40.28
CA GLU A 102 -0.64 -8.10 41.11
C GLU A 102 -1.78 -8.85 40.42
N GLU A 103 -1.82 -8.81 39.11
CA GLU A 103 -2.83 -9.47 38.28
C GLU A 103 -2.30 -10.78 37.68
N GLY A 104 -0.99 -10.96 37.60
CA GLY A 104 -0.33 -12.07 36.92
C GLY A 104 -0.53 -12.00 35.38
N LYS A 105 -0.53 -10.80 34.85
CA LYS A 105 -0.75 -10.51 33.41
C LYS A 105 0.37 -9.67 32.85
N ILE A 106 0.47 -9.68 31.53
CA ILE A 106 1.36 -8.83 30.75
C ILE A 106 0.52 -7.95 29.85
N TYR A 107 0.60 -6.63 30.04
CA TYR A 107 -0.10 -5.67 29.22
C TYR A 107 0.79 -5.27 28.04
N LEU A 108 0.32 -5.57 26.82
CA LEU A 108 1.08 -5.33 25.60
C LEU A 108 1.11 -3.85 25.26
N VAL A 109 2.30 -3.34 24.98
CA VAL A 109 2.53 -1.99 24.44
C VAL A 109 2.89 -2.03 22.95
N ASP A 110 3.33 -3.21 22.46
CA ASP A 110 3.48 -3.47 21.03
C ASP A 110 3.20 -4.94 20.71
N GLY A 111 2.74 -5.20 19.47
CA GLY A 111 2.52 -6.54 18.96
C GLY A 111 1.09 -7.04 19.02
N TYR A 112 0.11 -6.24 19.46
CA TYR A 112 -1.30 -6.61 19.50
C TYR A 112 -1.79 -7.25 18.19
N GLY A 113 -1.46 -6.66 17.02
CA GLY A 113 -1.83 -7.22 15.72
C GLY A 113 -1.24 -8.60 15.47
N ARG A 114 0.00 -8.86 15.90
CA ARG A 114 0.67 -10.18 15.79
C ARG A 114 -0.01 -11.21 16.70
N TRP A 115 -0.32 -10.84 17.93
CA TRP A 115 -1.06 -11.71 18.86
C TRP A 115 -2.42 -12.10 18.27
N ILE A 116 -3.26 -11.14 17.88
CA ILE A 116 -4.59 -11.44 17.32
C ILE A 116 -4.49 -12.27 16.03
N SER A 117 -3.55 -11.95 15.13
CA SER A 117 -3.37 -12.72 13.89
C SER A 117 -2.94 -14.16 14.16
N SER A 118 -2.08 -14.42 15.13
CA SER A 118 -1.70 -15.79 15.52
C SER A 118 -2.91 -16.60 15.97
N GLN A 119 -3.79 -15.99 16.77
CA GLN A 119 -5.02 -16.63 17.25
C GLN A 119 -6.06 -16.86 16.14
N LEU A 120 -6.08 -16.01 15.11
CA LEU A 120 -6.93 -16.18 13.93
C LEU A 120 -6.45 -17.29 13.01
N ILE A 121 -5.14 -17.47 12.92
CA ILE A 121 -4.52 -18.48 12.05
C ILE A 121 -4.65 -19.87 12.66
N ASP A 122 -4.15 -20.05 13.88
CA ASP A 122 -4.18 -21.33 14.58
C ASP A 122 -3.98 -21.14 16.09
N LYS A 123 -5.07 -21.03 16.83
CA LYS A 123 -5.03 -20.84 18.29
C LYS A 123 -4.50 -22.07 19.07
N GLU A 124 -4.56 -23.25 18.46
CA GLU A 124 -4.06 -24.49 19.09
C GLU A 124 -2.54 -24.59 18.93
N LYS A 125 -2.00 -24.07 17.83
CA LYS A 125 -0.56 -23.98 17.60
C LYS A 125 0.08 -22.85 18.40
N TYR A 126 -0.54 -21.68 18.44
CA TYR A 126 0.00 -20.48 19.10
C TYR A 126 -0.57 -20.30 20.50
N THR A 127 -0.38 -21.31 21.36
CA THR A 127 -0.74 -21.25 22.79
C THR A 127 0.22 -20.40 23.60
N GLU A 128 1.46 -20.24 23.11
CA GLU A 128 2.49 -19.40 23.72
C GLU A 128 3.10 -18.48 22.63
N LEU A 129 3.55 -17.31 23.05
CA LEU A 129 4.24 -16.35 22.21
C LEU A 129 5.44 -15.74 22.95
N ASP A 130 6.49 -15.44 22.20
CA ASP A 130 7.66 -14.75 22.74
C ASP A 130 7.32 -13.29 23.05
N VAL A 131 7.59 -12.88 24.28
CA VAL A 131 7.34 -11.52 24.75
C VAL A 131 8.60 -10.95 25.39
N MET A 132 9.00 -9.77 24.94
CA MET A 132 9.96 -8.95 25.65
C MET A 132 9.25 -8.23 26.80
N ILE A 133 9.48 -8.73 28.02
CA ILE A 133 8.88 -8.19 29.24
C ILE A 133 9.78 -7.07 29.77
N ILE A 134 9.22 -5.89 30.01
CA ILE A 134 9.93 -4.71 30.53
C ILE A 134 9.89 -4.76 32.06
N LEU A 135 10.94 -5.30 32.67
CA LEU A 135 11.04 -5.50 34.11
C LEU A 135 11.31 -4.20 34.88
N SER A 136 11.83 -3.17 34.21
CA SER A 136 12.11 -1.86 34.80
C SER A 136 10.90 -0.93 34.90
N ALA A 137 9.70 -1.42 34.55
CA ALA A 137 8.48 -0.63 34.66
C ALA A 137 8.15 -0.31 36.12
N PRO A 138 7.53 0.86 36.41
CA PRO A 138 7.15 1.26 37.75
C PRO A 138 6.18 0.28 38.41
N SER A 139 6.37 0.05 39.74
CA SER A 139 5.49 -0.85 40.49
C SER A 139 4.15 -0.20 40.86
N LYS A 140 4.11 1.14 41.02
CA LYS A 140 2.87 1.86 41.34
C LYS A 140 1.98 1.96 40.11
N LYS A 141 0.70 1.68 40.31
CA LYS A 141 -0.29 1.57 39.21
C LYS A 141 -0.32 2.81 38.31
N ASP A 142 -0.43 4.00 38.87
CA ASP A 142 -0.58 5.23 38.07
C ASP A 142 0.72 5.59 37.32
N GLU A 143 1.87 5.39 37.96
CA GLU A 143 3.18 5.58 37.32
C GLU A 143 3.41 4.57 36.20
N ARG A 144 2.97 3.30 36.40
CA ARG A 144 3.05 2.24 35.41
C ARG A 144 2.14 2.52 34.22
N LEU A 145 0.90 2.93 34.45
CA LEU A 145 -0.03 3.29 33.38
C LEU A 145 0.54 4.43 32.50
N LYS A 146 1.11 5.44 33.13
CA LYS A 146 1.79 6.51 32.41
C LYS A 146 2.97 6.01 31.59
N PHE A 147 3.80 5.16 32.18
CA PHE A 147 4.94 4.53 31.49
C PHE A 147 4.49 3.69 30.28
N GLU A 148 3.43 2.90 30.41
CA GLU A 148 2.86 2.10 29.33
C GLU A 148 2.33 2.98 28.19
N ALA A 149 1.59 4.05 28.53
CA ALA A 149 1.08 4.99 27.55
C ALA A 149 2.22 5.73 26.80
N GLU A 150 3.27 6.11 27.51
CA GLU A 150 4.46 6.72 26.92
C GLU A 150 5.19 5.73 25.97
N MET A 151 5.38 4.48 26.40
CA MET A 151 5.99 3.43 25.58
C MET A 151 5.17 3.15 24.33
N TYR A 152 3.84 3.01 24.45
CA TYR A 152 2.94 2.80 23.33
C TYR A 152 3.00 3.95 22.32
N ALA A 153 2.91 5.19 22.80
CA ALA A 153 2.99 6.38 21.96
C ALA A 153 4.35 6.49 21.26
N PHE A 154 5.46 6.26 21.99
CA PHE A 154 6.80 6.36 21.47
C PHE A 154 7.09 5.32 20.39
N GLN A 155 6.76 4.05 20.62
CA GLN A 155 6.99 2.98 19.65
C GLN A 155 6.20 3.20 18.36
N ASN A 156 4.96 3.68 18.45
CA ASN A 156 4.12 3.92 17.28
C ASN A 156 4.45 5.23 16.54
N ALA A 157 4.91 6.26 17.26
CA ALA A 157 5.23 7.56 16.66
C ALA A 157 6.60 7.60 15.97
N GLN A 158 7.58 6.85 16.47
CA GLN A 158 8.96 6.90 15.99
C GLN A 158 9.32 5.83 14.95
N VAL A 159 8.45 4.88 14.64
CA VAL A 159 8.66 3.97 13.52
C VAL A 159 8.45 4.74 12.22
N ALA A 160 9.46 5.48 11.79
CA ALA A 160 9.49 6.05 10.45
C ALA A 160 9.34 4.89 9.46
N LYS A 161 8.19 4.83 8.79
CA LYS A 161 7.96 3.83 7.74
C LYS A 161 9.06 3.99 6.70
N MET A 162 9.87 2.97 6.50
CA MET A 162 10.87 2.96 5.43
C MET A 162 10.22 3.34 4.10
N THR A 163 10.81 4.31 3.44
CA THR A 163 10.38 4.68 2.09
C THR A 163 10.63 3.53 1.10
N PRO A 164 9.93 3.46 -0.02
CA PRO A 164 10.21 2.46 -1.06
C PRO A 164 11.68 2.49 -1.52
N LEU A 165 12.30 3.67 -1.62
CA LEU A 165 13.71 3.80 -1.98
C LEU A 165 14.65 3.20 -0.92
N GLN A 166 14.37 3.38 0.37
CA GLN A 166 15.16 2.75 1.45
C GLN A 166 15.06 1.22 1.43
N LYS A 167 13.97 0.66 0.91
CA LYS A 167 13.78 -0.79 0.77
C LYS A 167 14.38 -1.35 -0.53
N HIS A 168 14.84 -0.51 -1.45
CA HIS A 168 15.25 -0.90 -2.80
C HIS A 168 16.25 -2.07 -2.81
N GLY A 169 17.36 -1.96 -2.09
CA GLY A 169 18.37 -3.01 -2.03
C GLY A 169 17.85 -4.35 -1.50
N ALA A 170 17.01 -4.31 -0.45
CA ALA A 170 16.39 -5.52 0.08
C ALA A 170 15.41 -6.14 -0.93
N MET A 171 14.65 -5.32 -1.65
CA MET A 171 13.71 -5.80 -2.67
C MET A 171 14.40 -6.41 -3.88
N LEU A 172 15.60 -5.94 -4.25
CA LEU A 172 16.44 -6.60 -5.27
C LEU A 172 16.91 -7.99 -4.82
N ILE A 173 17.38 -8.13 -3.57
CA ILE A 173 17.78 -9.42 -3.00
C ILE A 173 16.59 -10.40 -2.95
N LEU A 174 15.38 -9.87 -2.72
CA LEU A 174 14.14 -10.65 -2.72
C LEU A 174 13.56 -10.91 -4.11
N HIS A 175 14.25 -10.51 -5.18
CA HIS A 175 13.83 -10.68 -6.56
C HIS A 175 12.44 -10.07 -6.86
N ASP A 176 12.14 -8.90 -6.26
CA ASP A 176 10.91 -8.18 -6.59
C ASP A 176 10.95 -7.70 -8.04
N LYS A 177 10.08 -8.25 -8.87
CA LYS A 177 10.04 -8.03 -10.32
C LYS A 177 9.95 -6.54 -10.70
N ALA A 178 9.17 -5.75 -9.97
CA ALA A 178 9.03 -4.33 -10.27
C ALA A 178 10.32 -3.56 -9.96
N THR A 179 11.03 -3.93 -8.90
CA THR A 179 12.31 -3.34 -8.52
C THR A 179 13.41 -3.73 -9.51
N GLU A 180 13.47 -5.00 -9.92
CA GLU A 180 14.40 -5.47 -10.96
C GLU A 180 14.14 -4.77 -12.31
N THR A 181 12.86 -4.60 -12.68
CA THR A 181 12.50 -3.85 -13.89
C THR A 181 12.94 -2.40 -13.80
N LEU A 182 12.74 -1.76 -12.66
CA LEU A 182 13.15 -0.37 -12.45
C LEU A 182 14.67 -0.21 -12.52
N GLU A 183 15.45 -1.17 -12.01
CA GLU A 183 16.90 -1.14 -12.09
C GLU A 183 17.39 -1.34 -13.53
N LYS A 184 16.80 -2.26 -14.31
CA LYS A 184 17.10 -2.40 -15.75
C LYS A 184 16.81 -1.12 -16.54
N LEU A 185 15.67 -0.46 -16.27
CA LEU A 185 15.34 0.82 -16.90
C LEU A 185 16.32 1.92 -16.49
N LYS A 186 16.80 1.92 -15.24
CA LYS A 186 17.83 2.85 -14.79
C LYS A 186 19.12 2.69 -15.57
N ASP A 187 19.59 1.47 -15.77
CA ASP A 187 20.78 1.17 -16.54
C ASP A 187 20.63 1.55 -18.03
N GLU A 188 19.43 1.31 -18.59
CA GLU A 188 19.13 1.60 -20.00
C GLU A 188 18.97 3.10 -20.29
N TYR A 189 18.29 3.85 -19.40
CA TYR A 189 17.95 5.26 -19.60
C TYR A 189 18.82 6.24 -18.81
N GLY A 190 19.77 5.75 -17.99
CA GLY A 190 20.77 6.55 -17.32
C GLY A 190 20.21 7.53 -16.28
N PHE A 191 19.09 7.21 -15.62
CA PHE A 191 18.54 8.07 -14.59
C PHE A 191 19.02 7.69 -13.19
N GLU A 192 18.87 8.61 -12.24
CA GLU A 192 19.26 8.42 -10.85
C GLU A 192 18.08 8.54 -9.88
N TYR A 193 18.23 7.85 -8.74
CA TYR A 193 17.33 7.97 -7.60
C TYR A 193 17.77 9.12 -6.69
N ARG A 194 16.81 9.89 -6.17
CA ARG A 194 17.08 10.88 -5.15
C ARG A 194 16.15 10.70 -3.96
N ALA A 195 16.71 10.63 -2.76
CA ALA A 195 15.95 10.44 -1.52
C ALA A 195 15.26 11.72 -1.04
N THR A 196 15.77 12.91 -1.40
CA THR A 196 15.29 14.21 -0.91
C THR A 196 14.46 14.94 -1.95
N LYS A 197 13.43 15.66 -1.48
CA LYS A 197 12.70 16.64 -2.29
C LYS A 197 13.65 17.80 -2.61
N GLY A 198 13.77 18.19 -3.86
CA GLY A 198 14.62 19.31 -4.22
C GLY A 198 14.77 19.48 -5.72
N ASN A 199 15.83 20.19 -6.11
CA ASN A 199 16.10 20.52 -7.49
C ASN A 199 16.07 19.28 -8.38
N ARG A 200 15.51 19.44 -9.55
CA ARG A 200 15.23 18.37 -10.50
C ARG A 200 16.09 18.55 -11.72
N ASP A 201 17.36 18.26 -11.54
CA ASP A 201 18.29 18.21 -12.64
C ASP A 201 17.83 17.20 -13.70
N ALA A 202 18.42 17.25 -14.86
CA ALA A 202 18.21 16.24 -15.88
C ALA A 202 18.54 14.85 -15.32
N SER A 203 17.89 13.83 -15.85
CA SER A 203 18.09 12.42 -15.46
C SER A 203 17.74 12.05 -14.00
N ILE A 204 17.08 12.93 -13.24
CA ILE A 204 16.63 12.60 -11.86
C ILE A 204 15.15 12.28 -11.84
N LEU A 205 14.80 11.10 -11.29
CA LEU A 205 13.41 10.71 -11.11
C LEU A 205 12.66 11.66 -10.19
N GLY A 206 11.48 12.10 -10.62
CA GLY A 206 10.59 12.93 -9.82
C GLY A 206 10.02 12.21 -8.58
N SER A 207 9.84 10.89 -8.66
CA SER A 207 9.35 10.06 -7.56
C SER A 207 9.68 8.60 -7.81
N TYR A 208 10.56 8.03 -6.98
CA TYR A 208 10.86 6.60 -6.98
C TYR A 208 9.59 5.74 -6.85
N ALA A 209 8.75 6.01 -5.83
CA ALA A 209 7.54 5.23 -5.58
C ALA A 209 6.55 5.25 -6.74
N SER A 210 6.40 6.41 -7.41
CA SER A 210 5.51 6.52 -8.57
C SER A 210 6.04 5.74 -9.76
N THR A 211 7.35 5.79 -10.02
CA THR A 211 7.99 5.05 -11.11
C THR A 211 7.96 3.54 -10.87
N LEU A 212 8.23 3.11 -9.63
CA LEU A 212 8.10 1.70 -9.24
C LEU A 212 6.68 1.17 -9.50
N ASN A 213 5.65 2.00 -9.28
CA ASN A 213 4.27 1.61 -9.59
C ASN A 213 4.01 1.48 -11.10
N LEU A 214 4.71 2.22 -11.96
CA LEU A 214 4.63 2.01 -13.42
C LEU A 214 5.26 0.67 -13.82
N CYS A 215 6.34 0.27 -13.16
CA CYS A 215 6.98 -1.03 -13.40
C CYS A 215 6.09 -2.24 -13.04
N LYS A 216 5.07 -2.05 -12.18
CA LYS A 216 4.08 -3.08 -11.84
C LYS A 216 2.99 -3.24 -12.91
N VAL A 217 2.83 -2.26 -13.79
CA VAL A 217 1.78 -2.27 -14.82
C VAL A 217 2.29 -3.02 -16.04
N ASP A 218 1.55 -4.04 -16.43
CA ASP A 218 1.80 -4.83 -17.64
C ASP A 218 3.27 -5.34 -17.70
N ASN A 219 3.74 -5.92 -16.59
CA ASN A 219 5.10 -6.45 -16.42
C ASN A 219 6.23 -5.48 -16.78
N GLY A 220 6.02 -4.17 -16.56
CA GLY A 220 7.00 -3.13 -16.85
C GLY A 220 6.82 -2.44 -18.20
N ASN A 221 5.98 -2.96 -19.11
CA ASN A 221 5.77 -2.38 -20.43
C ASN A 221 5.27 -0.92 -20.36
N CYS A 222 4.44 -0.59 -19.37
CA CYS A 222 3.99 0.77 -19.14
C CYS A 222 5.15 1.71 -18.78
N ALA A 223 6.08 1.27 -17.94
CA ALA A 223 7.25 2.05 -17.57
C ALA A 223 8.16 2.24 -18.80
N ASN A 224 8.43 1.18 -19.53
CA ASN A 224 9.25 1.23 -20.74
C ASN A 224 8.67 2.22 -21.79
N TYR A 225 7.36 2.13 -22.07
CA TYR A 225 6.66 3.08 -22.94
C TYR A 225 6.89 4.53 -22.53
N VAL A 226 6.79 4.83 -21.23
CA VAL A 226 6.98 6.18 -20.70
C VAL A 226 8.43 6.65 -20.87
N PHE A 227 9.40 5.80 -20.55
CA PHE A 227 10.82 6.15 -20.68
C PHE A 227 11.25 6.31 -22.15
N GLU A 228 10.77 5.48 -23.05
CA GLU A 228 11.02 5.64 -24.49
C GLU A 228 10.53 6.99 -25.01
N ILE A 229 9.30 7.40 -24.69
CA ILE A 229 8.79 8.73 -25.07
C ILE A 229 9.66 9.84 -24.47
N CYS A 230 10.03 9.74 -23.20
CA CYS A 230 10.88 10.75 -22.56
C CYS A 230 12.25 10.86 -23.24
N ARG A 231 12.86 9.74 -23.61
CA ARG A 231 14.13 9.70 -24.36
C ARG A 231 13.97 10.31 -25.74
N ASP A 232 12.98 9.90 -26.50
CA ASP A 232 12.73 10.36 -27.86
C ASP A 232 12.39 11.86 -27.93
N ALA A 233 11.71 12.37 -26.86
CA ALA A 233 11.47 13.79 -26.66
C ALA A 233 12.70 14.56 -26.13
N GLY A 234 13.81 13.89 -25.82
CA GLY A 234 15.00 14.46 -25.19
C GLY A 234 14.74 15.00 -23.79
N PHE A 235 13.74 14.48 -23.08
CA PHE A 235 13.41 14.87 -21.71
C PHE A 235 14.42 14.33 -20.70
N ASP A 236 15.10 13.25 -21.01
CA ASP A 236 16.23 12.71 -20.27
C ASP A 236 17.36 13.72 -20.03
N ARG A 237 17.49 14.71 -20.92
CA ARG A 237 18.50 15.78 -20.91
C ARG A 237 17.95 17.13 -20.46
N LYS A 238 16.68 17.22 -20.12
CA LYS A 238 16.00 18.46 -19.74
C LYS A 238 15.64 18.43 -18.26
N SER A 239 15.80 19.58 -17.57
CA SER A 239 15.34 19.72 -16.19
C SER A 239 13.85 19.35 -16.05
N ASN A 240 13.50 18.60 -15.04
CA ASN A 240 12.16 18.04 -14.81
C ASN A 240 11.64 17.08 -15.89
N GLY A 241 12.49 16.53 -16.74
CA GLY A 241 12.07 15.62 -17.80
C GLY A 241 11.41 14.34 -17.28
N TYR A 242 11.93 13.79 -16.17
CA TYR A 242 11.32 12.65 -15.47
C TYR A 242 10.42 13.09 -14.31
N ALA A 243 9.80 14.26 -14.39
CA ALA A 243 8.88 14.70 -13.34
C ALA A 243 7.68 13.77 -13.25
N THR A 244 7.24 13.52 -12.02
CA THR A 244 6.15 12.58 -11.69
C THR A 244 4.88 12.82 -12.51
N TYR A 245 4.55 14.06 -12.79
CA TYR A 245 3.36 14.42 -13.53
C TYR A 245 3.46 14.05 -15.03
N ILE A 246 4.65 14.21 -15.62
CA ILE A 246 4.90 13.80 -17.02
C ILE A 246 4.77 12.29 -17.13
N MET A 247 5.50 11.55 -16.27
CA MET A 247 5.48 10.10 -16.29
C MET A 247 4.07 9.52 -16.07
N LYS A 248 3.30 10.10 -15.15
CA LYS A 248 1.91 9.68 -14.92
C LYS A 248 0.97 10.04 -16.06
N GLY A 249 1.13 11.22 -16.67
CA GLY A 249 0.36 11.63 -17.84
C GLY A 249 0.57 10.68 -19.02
N LEU A 250 1.82 10.35 -19.33
CA LEU A 250 2.16 9.39 -20.38
C LEU A 250 1.66 7.97 -20.06
N ALA A 251 1.72 7.55 -18.79
CA ALA A 251 1.17 6.26 -18.36
C ALA A 251 -0.36 6.19 -18.46
N ASP A 252 -1.05 7.31 -18.32
CA ASP A 252 -2.49 7.37 -18.57
C ASP A 252 -2.79 7.14 -20.05
N ILE A 253 -2.00 7.73 -20.97
CA ILE A 253 -2.11 7.49 -22.42
C ILE A 253 -1.87 6.01 -22.76
N TYR A 254 -0.84 5.39 -22.17
CA TYR A 254 -0.58 3.95 -22.34
C TYR A 254 -1.80 3.07 -22.02
N LYS A 255 -2.54 3.43 -20.97
CA LYS A 255 -3.73 2.68 -20.54
C LYS A 255 -4.93 2.93 -21.43
N ILE A 256 -5.13 4.19 -21.84
CA ILE A 256 -6.28 4.61 -22.63
C ILE A 256 -6.21 4.06 -24.05
N TYR A 257 -5.06 4.21 -24.70
CA TYR A 257 -4.86 3.80 -26.09
C TYR A 257 -4.15 2.45 -26.20
N ALA A 258 -4.67 1.46 -25.47
CA ALA A 258 -4.05 0.13 -25.42
C ALA A 258 -3.85 -0.55 -26.78
N LYS A 259 -4.70 -0.23 -27.78
CA LYS A 259 -4.62 -0.77 -29.15
C LYS A 259 -3.66 0.01 -30.05
N ASN A 260 -3.32 1.24 -29.68
CA ASN A 260 -2.54 2.17 -30.49
C ASN A 260 -1.24 2.60 -29.80
N ARG A 261 -0.69 1.75 -28.92
CA ARG A 261 0.47 2.09 -28.07
C ARG A 261 1.70 2.48 -28.90
N GLU A 262 2.03 1.74 -29.93
CA GLU A 262 3.21 2.03 -30.76
C GLU A 262 3.05 3.33 -31.55
N GLU A 263 1.88 3.56 -32.09
CA GLU A 263 1.56 4.79 -32.84
C GLU A 263 1.60 6.02 -31.92
N THR A 264 0.93 5.96 -30.77
CA THR A 264 0.92 7.05 -29.78
C THR A 264 2.29 7.29 -29.16
N LYS A 265 3.10 6.24 -28.94
CA LYS A 265 4.47 6.34 -28.43
C LYS A 265 5.34 7.14 -29.42
N LYS A 266 5.38 6.70 -30.65
CA LYS A 266 6.17 7.36 -31.72
C LYS A 266 5.77 8.83 -31.88
N HIS A 267 4.47 9.07 -32.02
CA HIS A 267 3.95 10.42 -32.22
C HIS A 267 4.27 11.36 -31.06
N LEU A 268 4.04 10.93 -29.82
CA LEU A 268 4.35 11.74 -28.64
C LEU A 268 5.86 11.99 -28.50
N GLY A 269 6.71 11.01 -28.79
CA GLY A 269 8.16 11.21 -28.82
C GLY A 269 8.59 12.30 -29.82
N GLU A 270 7.96 12.35 -30.96
CA GLU A 270 8.23 13.36 -32.02
C GLU A 270 7.71 14.75 -31.60
N VAL A 271 6.45 14.89 -31.24
CA VAL A 271 5.80 16.17 -30.90
C VAL A 271 6.40 16.80 -29.64
N LEU A 272 6.70 16.00 -28.63
CA LEU A 272 7.27 16.50 -27.38
C LEU A 272 8.75 16.89 -27.48
N ARG A 273 9.43 16.56 -28.56
CA ARG A 273 10.83 16.98 -28.83
C ARG A 273 10.96 18.48 -28.93
N GLU A 274 9.99 19.13 -29.55
CA GLU A 274 9.99 20.56 -29.82
C GLU A 274 9.63 21.41 -28.58
N ILE A 275 9.22 20.82 -27.50
CA ILE A 275 8.80 21.53 -26.28
C ILE A 275 9.61 21.10 -25.06
N THR A 276 9.70 21.99 -24.07
CA THR A 276 10.33 21.66 -22.79
C THR A 276 9.29 21.16 -21.78
N PRO A 277 9.70 20.43 -20.75
CA PRO A 277 8.81 20.05 -19.64
C PRO A 277 8.05 21.24 -19.03
N ALA A 278 8.69 22.40 -18.94
CA ALA A 278 8.08 23.64 -18.42
C ALA A 278 6.99 24.17 -19.36
N ILE A 279 7.25 24.22 -20.69
CA ILE A 279 6.27 24.63 -21.68
C ILE A 279 5.11 23.66 -21.75
N LEU A 280 5.38 22.36 -21.73
CA LEU A 280 4.34 21.31 -21.66
C LEU A 280 3.41 21.51 -20.46
N ARG A 281 4.00 21.81 -19.30
CA ARG A 281 3.24 22.14 -18.10
C ARG A 281 2.37 23.39 -18.29
N SER A 282 2.96 24.47 -18.79
CA SER A 282 2.26 25.74 -19.00
C SER A 282 1.08 25.59 -19.95
N ASN A 283 1.28 24.91 -21.08
CA ASN A 283 0.25 24.68 -22.08
C ASN A 283 -0.94 23.88 -21.50
N ALA A 284 -0.66 22.83 -20.74
CA ALA A 284 -1.69 22.02 -20.12
C ALA A 284 -2.56 22.82 -19.12
N VAL A 285 -1.92 23.60 -18.25
CA VAL A 285 -2.64 24.43 -17.25
C VAL A 285 -3.41 25.56 -17.93
N THR A 286 -2.85 26.18 -18.95
CA THR A 286 -3.52 27.26 -19.71
C THR A 286 -4.76 26.72 -20.41
N LYS A 287 -4.68 25.53 -21.01
CA LYS A 287 -5.82 24.91 -21.69
C LYS A 287 -6.91 24.40 -20.72
N TYR A 288 -6.49 23.90 -19.56
CA TYR A 288 -7.38 23.29 -18.58
C TYR A 288 -7.22 23.88 -17.16
N PRO A 289 -7.52 25.18 -16.97
CA PRO A 289 -7.25 25.86 -15.71
C PRO A 289 -8.11 25.38 -14.54
N MET A 290 -9.22 24.69 -14.80
CA MET A 290 -10.14 24.17 -13.79
C MET A 290 -9.71 22.79 -13.23
N LEU A 291 -8.75 22.14 -13.87
CA LEU A 291 -8.27 20.81 -13.46
C LEU A 291 -7.03 20.92 -12.58
N ASP A 292 -6.83 19.92 -11.73
CA ASP A 292 -5.53 19.73 -11.12
C ASP A 292 -4.47 19.50 -12.21
N PHE A 293 -3.25 19.89 -11.89
CA PHE A 293 -2.17 19.91 -12.86
C PHE A 293 -1.90 18.55 -13.56
N ARG A 294 -2.02 17.43 -12.84
CA ARG A 294 -1.82 16.08 -13.41
C ARG A 294 -2.94 15.75 -14.41
N SER A 295 -4.16 16.04 -14.02
CA SER A 295 -5.34 15.82 -14.86
C SER A 295 -5.28 16.70 -16.11
N ALA A 296 -4.92 17.97 -15.96
CA ALA A 296 -4.74 18.89 -17.09
C ALA A 296 -3.72 18.37 -18.09
N LEU A 297 -2.56 17.88 -17.62
CA LEU A 297 -1.52 17.34 -18.49
C LEU A 297 -1.96 16.06 -19.20
N SER A 298 -2.59 15.14 -18.46
CA SER A 298 -3.07 13.88 -19.03
C SER A 298 -4.09 14.11 -20.16
N LEU A 299 -5.01 15.07 -19.97
CA LEU A 299 -5.99 15.42 -20.98
C LEU A 299 -5.36 16.19 -22.16
N TYR A 300 -4.39 17.07 -21.89
CA TYR A 300 -3.65 17.78 -22.92
C TYR A 300 -2.87 16.84 -23.85
N LEU A 301 -2.28 15.78 -23.31
CA LEU A 301 -1.62 14.74 -24.11
C LEU A 301 -2.64 13.95 -24.95
N GLU A 302 -3.83 13.68 -24.41
CA GLU A 302 -4.90 13.06 -25.17
C GLU A 302 -5.38 13.93 -26.33
N ASP A 303 -5.50 15.25 -26.14
CA ASP A 303 -5.86 16.18 -27.22
C ASP A 303 -4.86 16.18 -28.37
N ILE A 304 -3.56 16.09 -28.07
CA ILE A 304 -2.52 15.97 -29.09
C ILE A 304 -2.76 14.73 -29.95
N ILE A 305 -3.01 13.61 -29.30
CA ILE A 305 -3.28 12.32 -29.97
C ILE A 305 -4.56 12.37 -30.78
N VAL A 306 -5.64 12.90 -30.23
CA VAL A 306 -6.94 13.02 -30.94
C VAL A 306 -6.79 13.94 -32.18
N ARG A 307 -6.15 15.08 -32.00
CA ARG A 307 -5.96 16.06 -33.08
C ARG A 307 -5.09 15.53 -34.21
N ASP A 308 -3.97 14.89 -33.88
CA ASP A 308 -2.92 14.60 -34.84
C ASP A 308 -3.05 13.20 -35.45
N LEU A 309 -3.56 12.24 -34.68
CA LEU A 309 -3.75 10.84 -35.11
C LEU A 309 -5.21 10.52 -35.48
N GLY A 310 -6.14 11.43 -35.23
CA GLY A 310 -7.57 11.19 -35.47
C GLY A 310 -8.17 10.09 -34.61
N LEU A 311 -7.55 9.75 -33.48
CA LEU A 311 -8.09 8.74 -32.53
C LEU A 311 -9.28 9.32 -31.75
N GLU A 312 -10.18 8.45 -31.33
CA GLU A 312 -11.33 8.87 -30.52
C GLU A 312 -10.91 9.38 -29.16
N GLN A 313 -11.48 10.50 -28.74
CA GLN A 313 -11.35 10.99 -27.39
C GLN A 313 -12.05 10.03 -26.42
N SER A 314 -11.35 9.68 -25.33
CA SER A 314 -11.84 8.69 -24.36
C SER A 314 -12.36 9.32 -23.07
N ARG A 315 -12.03 10.60 -22.83
CA ARG A 315 -12.34 11.29 -21.59
C ARG A 315 -12.87 12.70 -21.85
N GLU A 316 -13.72 13.17 -20.96
CA GLU A 316 -14.31 14.51 -20.96
C GLU A 316 -14.21 15.16 -19.57
N ILE A 317 -14.49 16.45 -19.49
CA ILE A 317 -14.48 17.19 -18.23
C ILE A 317 -15.91 17.26 -17.68
N GLU A 318 -16.06 16.81 -16.44
CA GLU A 318 -17.29 16.98 -15.65
C GLU A 318 -16.94 17.80 -14.39
N GLY A 319 -17.30 19.08 -14.38
CA GLY A 319 -16.92 20.01 -13.31
C GLY A 319 -15.40 20.23 -13.24
N THR A 320 -14.78 19.74 -12.14
CA THR A 320 -13.32 19.81 -11.92
C THR A 320 -12.61 18.46 -12.08
N LYS A 321 -13.29 17.46 -12.67
CA LYS A 321 -12.78 16.09 -12.80
C LYS A 321 -12.80 15.64 -14.25
N ILE A 322 -11.89 14.71 -14.56
CA ILE A 322 -11.92 13.99 -15.84
C ILE A 322 -12.72 12.70 -15.61
N VAL A 323 -13.64 12.46 -16.52
CA VAL A 323 -14.47 11.24 -16.54
C VAL A 323 -14.36 10.52 -17.88
N PRO A 324 -14.52 9.19 -17.92
CA PRO A 324 -14.61 8.47 -19.19
C PRO A 324 -15.85 8.88 -19.98
N ILE A 325 -15.71 9.08 -21.28
CA ILE A 325 -16.86 9.29 -22.17
C ILE A 325 -17.69 7.99 -22.19
N LYS A 326 -18.96 8.09 -21.83
CA LYS A 326 -19.90 6.97 -21.89
C LYS A 326 -20.25 6.69 -23.34
N LYS A 327 -19.74 5.60 -23.91
CA LYS A 327 -20.20 5.14 -25.23
C LYS A 327 -21.66 4.71 -25.11
N THR A 328 -22.58 5.51 -25.65
CA THR A 328 -23.97 5.13 -25.77
C THR A 328 -24.05 4.02 -26.81
N THR A 329 -24.25 2.80 -26.39
CA THR A 329 -24.55 1.70 -27.31
C THR A 329 -25.97 1.94 -27.84
N PHE A 330 -26.10 2.51 -29.02
CA PHE A 330 -27.38 2.53 -29.71
C PHE A 330 -27.77 1.09 -30.02
N ILE A 331 -28.68 0.53 -29.22
CA ILE A 331 -29.37 -0.70 -29.61
C ILE A 331 -30.30 -0.33 -30.76
N ILE A 332 -29.88 -0.64 -31.98
CA ILE A 332 -30.78 -0.56 -33.13
C ILE A 332 -31.89 -1.59 -32.86
N PRO A 333 -33.18 -1.17 -32.74
CA PRO A 333 -34.24 -2.12 -32.56
C PRO A 333 -34.29 -3.04 -33.79
N PRO A 334 -34.51 -4.36 -33.62
CA PRO A 334 -34.61 -5.26 -34.75
C PRO A 334 -35.72 -4.77 -35.65
N GLU A 335 -35.41 -4.59 -36.94
CA GLU A 335 -36.42 -4.24 -37.97
C GLU A 335 -37.55 -5.28 -37.93
N VAL A 336 -38.74 -4.81 -37.63
CA VAL A 336 -39.96 -5.63 -37.70
C VAL A 336 -40.24 -5.86 -39.17
N HIS A 337 -39.80 -6.96 -39.73
CA HIS A 337 -40.26 -7.43 -41.03
C HIS A 337 -41.74 -7.73 -40.98
N SER A 338 -42.56 -6.75 -41.34
CA SER A 338 -43.96 -6.95 -41.63
C SER A 338 -44.14 -7.73 -42.92
N GLY A 339 -44.09 -9.06 -42.83
CA GLY A 339 -44.45 -9.93 -43.95
C GLY A 339 -45.93 -9.80 -44.28
N LYS A 340 -46.29 -8.99 -45.30
CA LYS A 340 -47.58 -9.09 -45.94
C LYS A 340 -47.58 -10.35 -46.80
N LYS A 341 -48.27 -11.38 -46.34
CA LYS A 341 -48.70 -12.49 -47.21
C LYS A 341 -49.73 -11.97 -48.20
N ILE A 342 -49.37 -11.94 -49.48
CA ILE A 342 -50.32 -11.79 -50.59
C ILE A 342 -50.83 -13.20 -50.89
N THR A 343 -52.07 -13.47 -50.58
CA THR A 343 -52.83 -14.63 -51.04
C THR A 343 -53.44 -14.34 -52.41
N LYS A 344 -53.16 -15.20 -53.37
CA LYS A 344 -54.00 -15.48 -54.48
C LYS A 344 -54.69 -16.79 -54.25
#